data_7c2fdd6ad06947a9fe716b97d42235f7
#
_entry.id   7c2fdd6ad06947a9fe716b97d42235f7
#
_cell.length_a   1.000
_cell.length_b   1.000
_cell.length_c   1.000
_cell.angle_alpha   90.00
_cell.angle_beta   90.00
_cell.angle_gamma   90.00
#
_symmetry.space_group_name_H-M   'P 1'
#
loop_
_entity.id
_entity.type
_entity.pdbx_description
1 polymer ?
#
loop_
_entity_poly.entity_id
_entity_poly.type
_entity_poly.pdbx_seq_one_letter_code
_entity_poly.pdbx_strand_id
1 'polypeptide(L)' 'MSTFSEANQVRLSLKMKFSQYGWYKASYIVSSDDGFAIVVSITHLDNKVRKIIAPVIDGISIKVEVDSK' A
#
# COMPACT_ATOMS: atom_id res chain seq x y z
N MET A 1 6.44 -16.07 -5.41
CA MET A 1 5.05 -16.07 -4.88
C MET A 1 5.07 -15.57 -3.44
N SER A 2 4.27 -14.57 -3.12
CA SER A 2 4.22 -14.01 -1.77
C SER A 2 3.24 -14.80 -0.90
N THR A 3 3.54 -14.87 0.39
CA THR A 3 2.62 -15.46 1.37
C THR A 3 1.85 -14.35 2.06
N PHE A 4 0.74 -14.71 2.70
CA PHE A 4 -0.02 -13.73 3.48
C PHE A 4 0.84 -13.11 4.58
N SER A 5 1.68 -13.91 5.22
CA SER A 5 2.57 -13.41 6.28
C SER A 5 3.53 -12.34 5.75
N GLU A 6 4.13 -12.58 4.58
CA GLU A 6 5.01 -11.60 3.94
C GLU A 6 4.26 -10.32 3.58
N ALA A 7 3.08 -10.47 2.99
CA ALA A 7 2.24 -9.33 2.63
C ALA A 7 1.85 -8.52 3.87
N ASN A 8 1.51 -9.21 4.96
CA ASN A 8 1.12 -8.55 6.21
C ASN A 8 2.29 -7.76 6.81
N GLN A 9 3.51 -8.29 6.74
CA GLN A 9 4.68 -7.57 7.22
C GLN A 9 4.93 -6.30 6.41
N VAL A 10 4.79 -6.38 5.09
CA VAL A 10 4.94 -5.21 4.22
C VAL A 10 3.84 -4.19 4.53
N ARG A 11 2.60 -4.65 4.71
CA ARG A 11 1.48 -3.78 5.05
C ARG A 11 1.73 -3.03 6.36
N LEU A 12 2.23 -3.72 7.39
CA LEU A 12 2.53 -3.08 8.67
C LEU A 12 3.65 -2.05 8.52
N SER A 13 4.69 -2.37 7.75
CA SER A 13 5.77 -1.42 7.48
C SER A 13 5.26 -0.17 6.77
N LEU A 14 4.38 -0.36 5.77
CA LEU A 14 3.76 0.76 5.06
C LEU A 14 2.92 1.61 6.00
N LYS A 15 2.13 0.98 6.85
CA LYS A 15 1.29 1.69 7.81
C LYS A 15 2.13 2.57 8.71
N MET A 16 3.22 2.03 9.24
CA MET A 16 4.12 2.79 10.11
C MET A 16 4.78 3.95 9.37
N LYS A 17 5.20 3.70 8.13
CA LYS A 17 5.88 4.71 7.33
C LYS A 17 4.94 5.83 6.90
N PHE A 18 3.73 5.48 6.47
CA PHE A 18 2.81 6.43 5.87
C PHE A 18 1.85 7.08 6.87
N SER A 19 1.73 6.56 8.08
CA SER A 19 0.82 7.11 9.09
C SER A 19 1.16 8.55 9.50
N GLN A 20 2.40 8.96 9.25
CA GLN A 20 2.82 10.34 9.52
C GLN A 20 2.29 11.35 8.50
N TYR A 21 1.77 10.87 7.37
CA TYR A 21 1.27 11.74 6.32
C TYR A 21 -0.24 11.91 6.44
N GLY A 22 -0.71 13.15 6.25
CA GLY A 22 -2.12 13.46 6.35
C GLY A 22 -2.99 12.83 5.25
N TRP A 23 -2.39 12.46 4.12
CA TRP A 23 -3.12 11.85 3.01
C TRP A 23 -3.36 10.35 3.19
N TYR A 24 -2.66 9.72 4.12
CA TYR A 24 -2.81 8.28 4.35
C TYR A 24 -4.11 8.00 5.11
N LYS A 25 -4.90 7.04 4.65
CA LYS A 25 -6.13 6.62 5.33
C LYS A 25 -6.01 5.22 5.89
N ALA A 26 -5.72 4.25 5.03
CA ALA A 26 -5.65 2.86 5.45
C ALA A 26 -4.89 2.04 4.43
N SER A 27 -4.54 0.83 4.81
CA SER A 27 -3.97 -0.15 3.88
C SER A 27 -4.55 -1.52 4.22
N TYR A 28 -4.72 -2.36 3.18
CA TYR A 28 -5.25 -3.70 3.38
C TYR A 28 -4.70 -4.63 2.31
N ILE A 29 -4.82 -5.92 2.58
CA ILE A 29 -4.30 -6.97 1.70
C ILE A 29 -5.44 -7.50 0.85
N VAL A 30 -5.16 -7.71 -0.45
CA VAL A 30 -6.11 -8.33 -1.37
C VAL A 30 -5.43 -9.50 -2.07
N SER A 31 -6.21 -10.46 -2.50
CA SER A 31 -5.70 -11.56 -3.33
C SER A 31 -5.40 -11.08 -4.74
N SER A 32 -4.35 -11.60 -5.33
CA SER A 32 -4.01 -11.32 -6.71
C SER A 32 -3.60 -12.63 -7.40
N ASP A 33 -3.43 -12.58 -8.72
CA ASP A 33 -3.07 -13.76 -9.50
C ASP A 33 -1.74 -14.37 -9.07
N ASP A 34 -0.83 -13.55 -8.59
CA ASP A 34 0.50 -13.98 -8.17
C ASP A 34 0.63 -14.16 -6.66
N GLY A 35 -0.48 -14.14 -5.93
CA GLY A 35 -0.48 -14.27 -4.48
C GLY A 35 -1.27 -13.14 -3.83
N PHE A 36 -0.57 -12.19 -3.23
CA PHE A 36 -1.21 -11.09 -2.53
C PHE A 36 -0.70 -9.75 -3.02
N ALA A 37 -1.55 -8.74 -2.94
CA ALA A 37 -1.18 -7.35 -3.19
C ALA A 37 -1.66 -6.50 -2.03
N ILE A 38 -1.11 -5.30 -1.91
CA ILE A 38 -1.51 -4.37 -0.85
C ILE A 38 -2.17 -3.16 -1.51
N VAL A 39 -3.34 -2.78 -1.01
CA VAL A 39 -4.02 -1.56 -1.44
C VAL A 39 -3.81 -0.50 -0.37
N VAL A 40 -3.32 0.66 -0.79
CA VAL A 40 -3.15 1.82 0.08
C VAL A 40 -4.24 2.81 -0.27
N SER A 41 -5.10 3.10 0.71
CA SER A 41 -6.18 4.07 0.55
C SER A 41 -5.69 5.44 1.00
N ILE A 42 -5.85 6.43 0.14
CA ILE A 42 -5.36 7.79 0.38
C ILE A 42 -6.45 8.81 0.06
N THR A 43 -6.28 10.05 0.57
CA THR A 43 -7.27 11.11 0.35
C THR A 43 -7.14 11.74 -1.03
N HIS A 44 -5.92 11.83 -1.54
CA HIS A 44 -5.67 12.40 -2.86
C HIS A 44 -4.35 11.84 -3.41
N LEU A 45 -4.20 11.88 -4.71
CA LEU A 45 -2.99 11.40 -5.38
C LEU A 45 -2.38 12.54 -6.18
N ASP A 46 -1.13 12.90 -5.84
CA ASP A 46 -0.36 13.89 -6.57
C ASP A 46 1.05 13.34 -6.83
N ASN A 47 1.89 14.16 -7.46
CA ASN A 47 3.25 13.72 -7.81
C ASN A 47 4.10 13.39 -6.59
N LYS A 48 3.90 14.09 -5.48
CA LYS A 48 4.64 13.83 -4.25
C LYS A 48 4.26 12.49 -3.66
N VAL A 49 2.96 12.21 -3.62
CA VAL A 49 2.45 10.93 -3.08
C VAL A 49 2.94 9.78 -3.96
N ARG A 50 2.89 9.94 -5.28
CA ARG A 50 3.38 8.90 -6.21
C ARG A 50 4.85 8.56 -5.99
N LYS A 51 5.67 9.55 -5.67
CA LYS A 51 7.09 9.32 -5.41
C LYS A 51 7.34 8.61 -4.10
N ILE A 52 6.46 8.81 -3.13
CA ILE A 52 6.58 8.19 -1.82
C ILE A 52 6.14 6.74 -1.86
N ILE A 53 5.08 6.43 -2.61
CA ILE A 53 4.52 5.08 -2.68
C ILE A 53 5.19 4.31 -3.82
N ALA A 54 6.02 3.34 -3.47
CA ALA A 54 6.65 2.47 -4.47
C ALA A 54 5.60 1.52 -5.05
N PRO A 55 5.68 1.20 -6.36
CA PRO A 55 4.70 0.27 -6.98
C PRO A 55 4.90 -1.19 -6.57
N VAL A 56 6.09 -1.54 -6.09
CA VAL A 56 6.42 -2.89 -5.62
C VAL A 56 7.34 -2.77 -4.42
N ILE A 57 7.04 -3.52 -3.37
CA ILE A 57 7.89 -3.61 -2.18
C ILE A 57 8.07 -5.08 -1.84
N ASP A 58 9.32 -5.53 -1.79
CA ASP A 58 9.68 -6.92 -1.48
C ASP A 58 8.93 -7.93 -2.37
N GLY A 59 8.78 -7.59 -3.64
CA GLY A 59 8.10 -8.45 -4.60
C GLY A 59 6.58 -8.41 -4.53
N ILE A 60 6.01 -7.59 -3.67
CA ILE A 60 4.55 -7.47 -3.48
C ILE A 60 4.06 -6.21 -4.17
N SER A 61 3.06 -6.36 -5.03
CA SER A 61 2.47 -5.23 -5.74
C SER A 61 1.73 -4.30 -4.78
N ILE A 62 1.96 -3.00 -4.95
CA ILE A 62 1.28 -1.98 -4.15
C ILE A 62 0.33 -1.23 -5.07
N LYS A 63 -0.95 -1.26 -4.74
CA LYS A 63 -1.98 -0.54 -5.49
C LYS A 63 -2.44 0.66 -4.68
N VAL A 64 -2.78 1.73 -5.37
CA VAL A 64 -3.24 2.96 -4.72
C VAL A 64 -4.70 3.17 -5.05
N GLU A 65 -5.49 3.45 -4.01
CA GLU A 65 -6.90 3.75 -4.13
C GLU A 65 -7.16 5.13 -3.53
N VAL A 66 -7.80 6.00 -4.30
CA VAL A 66 -8.14 7.34 -3.81
C VAL A 66 -9.54 7.32 -3.23
N ASP A 67 -9.65 7.71 -1.98
CA ASP A 67 -10.91 7.83 -1.26
C ASP A 67 -11.02 9.28 -0.79
N SER A 68 -11.77 10.07 -1.54
CA SER A 68 -11.82 11.53 -1.35
C SER A 68 -12.89 11.98 -0.36
N LYS A 69 -13.54 11.08 0.32
CA LYS A 69 -14.54 11.47 1.31
C LYS A 69 -13.92 12.05 2.56
#